data_9ddaacc55c08356512726ddbe3f1f025
#
_entry.id   9ddaacc55c08356512726ddbe3f1f025
#
_cell.length_a   1.000
_cell.length_b   1.000
_cell.length_c   1.000
_cell.angle_alpha   90.00
_cell.angle_beta   90.00
_cell.angle_gamma   90.00
#
_symmetry.space_group_name_H-M   'P 1'
#
loop_
_entity.id
_entity.type
_entity.pdbx_description
1 polymer ?
#
loop_
_entity_poly.entity_id
_entity_poly.type
_entity_poly.pdbx_seq_one_letter_code
_entity_poly.pdbx_strand_id
1 'polypeptide(L)'
;MPFITKVTLHEQGEHKMKHIIGIDIAKDKFDCLWLKDTVALTVKTKVLPNNPKGFELLRDWLQQHVTTELGDIHVVMEATGIYHESLAYALHGFGIHVSVINPAFVRDFAKGLGVRNKTDKKDSFVLARYGASVQPAYWQPEPQEVRELKALLSRLAALELDLQRELNRLEKASISQASSVVIESITLMVQQIKTEKQRLEDTLDDHIDRHPDLKRDRKILLSIPAIGNVLSREMLALLHSRDFKYAGQAAAFVGLVPRQRESGTLKGRTTLCKNGSSRIRAKLYMAAIVATRHNPDIKAQYQRLLAAGKTKMQALGAAMRKLVQICFGVLKHQSEYRSQITV
;
A
#
# COMPACT_ATOMS: atom_id res chain seq x y z
N MET A 1 2.52 -6.14 34.30
CA MET A 1 2.40 -7.40 33.57
C MET A 1 2.16 -7.10 32.09
N PRO A 2 2.98 -7.58 31.16
CA PRO A 2 2.89 -7.22 29.76
C PRO A 2 1.80 -8.03 29.08
N PHE A 3 0.91 -7.34 28.36
CA PHE A 3 -0.02 -7.93 27.41
C PHE A 3 0.77 -8.43 26.20
N ILE A 4 1.16 -9.68 26.21
CA ILE A 4 1.51 -10.43 24.99
C ILE A 4 0.19 -10.65 24.27
N THR A 5 -0.04 -9.87 23.22
CA THR A 5 -1.15 -10.10 22.29
C THR A 5 -0.94 -11.48 21.67
N LYS A 6 -1.76 -12.45 22.06
CA LYS A 6 -1.85 -13.74 21.40
C LYS A 6 -2.09 -13.47 19.91
N VAL A 7 -1.11 -13.76 19.08
CA VAL A 7 -1.29 -13.97 17.65
C VAL A 7 -2.18 -15.20 17.55
N THR A 8 -3.44 -15.02 17.30
CA THR A 8 -4.38 -16.10 16.98
C THR A 8 -3.94 -16.66 15.64
N LEU A 9 -3.26 -17.78 15.68
CA LEU A 9 -3.07 -18.64 14.53
C LEU A 9 -4.46 -19.05 14.07
N HIS A 10 -4.88 -18.53 12.92
CA HIS A 10 -6.08 -19.02 12.26
C HIS A 10 -5.84 -20.48 11.89
N GLU A 11 -6.74 -21.34 12.29
CA GLU A 11 -6.99 -22.68 11.76
C GLU A 11 -7.34 -22.56 10.25
N GLN A 12 -6.32 -22.38 9.41
CA GLN A 12 -6.36 -22.84 8.04
C GLN A 12 -5.86 -24.28 8.12
N GLY A 13 -6.69 -25.22 7.70
CA GLY A 13 -6.37 -26.64 7.71
C GLY A 13 -4.95 -26.86 7.23
N GLU A 14 -4.18 -27.72 7.89
CA GLU A 14 -2.78 -28.02 7.66
C GLU A 14 -2.51 -28.54 6.23
N HIS A 15 -2.60 -27.64 5.22
CA HIS A 15 -1.87 -27.83 3.97
C HIS A 15 -0.45 -27.30 4.21
N LYS A 16 0.38 -28.18 4.77
CA LYS A 16 1.83 -27.94 4.90
C LYS A 16 2.37 -27.77 3.51
N MET A 17 2.61 -26.51 3.08
CA MET A 17 3.22 -26.20 1.80
C MET A 17 4.51 -26.97 1.65
N LYS A 18 4.58 -27.85 0.63
CA LYS A 18 5.70 -28.77 0.45
C LYS A 18 6.90 -28.09 -0.20
N HIS A 19 6.65 -27.04 -1.01
CA HIS A 19 7.68 -26.47 -1.90
C HIS A 19 7.72 -24.94 -1.83
N ILE A 20 8.84 -24.41 -1.35
CA ILE A 20 9.07 -22.97 -1.22
C ILE A 20 9.99 -22.48 -2.35
N ILE A 21 9.54 -21.47 -3.06
CA ILE A 21 10.24 -20.84 -4.17
C ILE A 21 10.50 -19.35 -3.81
N GLY A 22 11.74 -18.91 -3.90
CA GLY A 22 12.09 -17.49 -3.82
C GLY A 22 12.32 -16.94 -5.22
N ILE A 23 11.73 -15.79 -5.53
CA ILE A 23 11.92 -15.13 -6.83
C ILE A 23 12.39 -13.70 -6.62
N ASP A 24 13.58 -13.38 -7.09
CA ASP A 24 14.08 -12.02 -7.24
C ASP A 24 13.78 -11.51 -8.65
N ILE A 25 13.21 -10.31 -8.76
CA ILE A 25 12.62 -9.78 -9.99
C ILE A 25 13.30 -8.49 -10.43
N ALA A 26 13.76 -8.49 -11.66
CA ALA A 26 14.22 -7.31 -12.38
C ALA A 26 13.26 -6.98 -13.56
N LYS A 27 13.54 -5.88 -14.25
CA LYS A 27 12.75 -5.42 -15.40
C LYS A 27 12.62 -6.49 -16.48
N ASP A 28 13.73 -7.08 -16.90
CA ASP A 28 13.82 -7.92 -18.09
C ASP A 28 13.90 -9.42 -17.76
N LYS A 29 14.24 -9.78 -16.52
CA LYS A 29 14.40 -11.15 -16.06
C LYS A 29 13.98 -11.33 -14.61
N PHE A 30 13.80 -12.57 -14.20
CA PHE A 30 13.72 -12.94 -12.79
C PHE A 30 14.54 -14.18 -12.50
N ASP A 31 15.10 -14.23 -11.29
CA ASP A 31 15.90 -15.32 -10.77
C ASP A 31 15.03 -16.14 -9.80
N CYS A 32 14.72 -17.38 -10.20
CA CYS A 32 13.91 -18.32 -9.45
C CYS A 32 14.79 -19.30 -8.70
N LEU A 33 14.51 -19.57 -7.43
CA LEU A 33 15.21 -20.51 -6.58
C LEU A 33 14.22 -21.39 -5.82
N TRP A 34 14.30 -22.70 -6.06
CA TRP A 34 13.59 -23.70 -5.28
C TRP A 34 14.46 -24.17 -4.10
N LEU A 35 13.97 -23.98 -2.88
CA LEU A 35 14.58 -24.52 -1.66
C LEU A 35 14.09 -25.95 -1.45
N LYS A 36 14.91 -26.93 -1.87
CA LYS A 36 14.58 -28.36 -1.79
C LYS A 36 14.58 -28.87 -0.36
N ASP A 37 15.56 -28.43 0.42
CA ASP A 37 15.77 -28.84 1.79
C ASP A 37 16.07 -27.59 2.64
N THR A 38 15.29 -27.38 3.69
CA THR A 38 15.43 -26.23 4.58
C THR A 38 16.55 -26.38 5.59
N VAL A 39 17.03 -27.60 5.85
CA VAL A 39 18.12 -27.94 6.79
C VAL A 39 19.44 -28.00 6.06
N ALA A 40 19.52 -28.85 5.02
CA ALA A 40 20.75 -29.02 4.21
C ALA A 40 20.96 -27.85 3.23
N LEU A 41 19.97 -26.94 3.08
CA LEU A 41 19.99 -25.77 2.22
C LEU A 41 20.29 -26.08 0.74
N THR A 42 19.85 -27.25 0.28
CA THR A 42 19.99 -27.62 -1.13
C THR A 42 18.99 -26.88 -1.98
N VAL A 43 19.45 -26.37 -3.11
CA VAL A 43 18.66 -25.51 -3.98
C VAL A 43 18.74 -25.91 -5.45
N LYS A 44 17.73 -25.58 -6.22
CA LYS A 44 17.76 -25.58 -7.69
C LYS A 44 17.34 -24.21 -8.19
N THR A 45 18.06 -23.66 -9.17
CA THR A 45 17.83 -22.31 -9.68
C THR A 45 17.50 -22.30 -11.16
N LYS A 46 16.77 -21.29 -11.59
CA LYS A 46 16.46 -21.01 -13.00
C LYS A 46 16.35 -19.50 -13.20
N VAL A 47 16.91 -19.00 -14.29
CA VAL A 47 16.73 -17.60 -14.72
C VAL A 47 15.82 -17.58 -15.94
N LEU A 48 14.84 -16.71 -15.94
CA LEU A 48 13.81 -16.62 -16.99
C LEU A 48 13.50 -15.15 -17.33
N PRO A 49 13.03 -14.86 -18.57
CA PRO A 49 12.65 -13.51 -18.95
C PRO A 49 11.36 -13.09 -18.23
N ASN A 50 11.29 -11.82 -17.83
CA ASN A 50 10.11 -11.24 -17.15
C ASN A 50 9.05 -10.81 -18.19
N ASN A 51 8.41 -11.78 -18.82
CA ASN A 51 7.35 -11.61 -19.80
C ASN A 51 6.43 -12.84 -19.83
N PRO A 52 5.26 -12.78 -20.53
CA PRO A 52 4.29 -13.89 -20.51
C PRO A 52 4.88 -15.25 -20.90
N LYS A 53 5.77 -15.29 -21.89
CA LYS A 53 6.46 -16.54 -22.29
C LYS A 53 7.34 -17.08 -21.15
N GLY A 54 8.05 -16.21 -20.45
CA GLY A 54 8.87 -16.60 -19.29
C GLY A 54 8.03 -17.13 -18.12
N PHE A 55 6.79 -16.64 -17.95
CA PHE A 55 5.88 -17.12 -16.90
C PHE A 55 5.40 -18.55 -17.20
N GLU A 56 5.09 -18.85 -18.45
CA GLU A 56 4.76 -20.22 -18.86
C GLU A 56 5.94 -21.17 -18.73
N LEU A 57 7.14 -20.74 -19.14
CA LEU A 57 8.37 -21.52 -18.95
C LEU A 57 8.66 -21.78 -17.47
N LEU A 58 8.29 -20.84 -16.58
CA LEU A 58 8.41 -21.06 -15.13
C LEU A 58 7.42 -22.14 -14.66
N ARG A 59 6.14 -22.03 -15.06
CA ARG A 59 5.13 -23.05 -14.76
C ARG A 59 5.60 -24.45 -15.16
N ASP A 60 6.04 -24.61 -16.41
CA ASP A 60 6.48 -25.89 -16.95
C ASP A 60 7.72 -26.41 -16.20
N TRP A 61 8.65 -25.53 -15.87
CA TRP A 61 9.83 -25.89 -15.08
C TRP A 61 9.45 -26.34 -13.65
N LEU A 62 8.47 -25.68 -13.03
CA LEU A 62 7.96 -26.05 -11.70
C LEU A 62 7.28 -27.41 -11.75
N GLN A 63 6.43 -27.68 -12.76
CA GLN A 63 5.78 -28.97 -12.92
C GLN A 63 6.77 -30.11 -13.18
N GLN A 64 7.79 -29.85 -13.97
CA GLN A 64 8.81 -30.88 -14.31
C GLN A 64 9.74 -31.21 -13.15
N HIS A 65 10.06 -30.24 -12.27
CA HIS A 65 11.17 -30.37 -11.33
C HIS A 65 10.77 -30.31 -9.87
N VAL A 66 9.61 -29.74 -9.55
CA VAL A 66 9.16 -29.50 -8.19
C VAL A 66 7.99 -30.41 -7.85
N THR A 67 6.84 -30.20 -8.48
CA THR A 67 5.62 -30.99 -8.29
C THR A 67 4.62 -30.73 -9.42
N THR A 68 3.81 -31.73 -9.75
CA THR A 68 2.69 -31.58 -10.68
C THR A 68 1.53 -30.79 -10.06
N GLU A 69 1.41 -30.81 -8.74
CA GLU A 69 0.37 -30.12 -7.97
C GLU A 69 0.82 -28.68 -7.69
N LEU A 70 0.49 -27.73 -8.57
CA LEU A 70 0.91 -26.33 -8.46
C LEU A 70 0.39 -25.65 -7.18
N GLY A 71 -0.74 -26.09 -6.63
CA GLY A 71 -1.29 -25.64 -5.35
C GLY A 71 -0.40 -25.98 -4.13
N ASP A 72 0.54 -26.92 -4.25
CA ASP A 72 1.52 -27.22 -3.19
C ASP A 72 2.72 -26.26 -3.19
N ILE A 73 2.78 -25.33 -4.16
CA ILE A 73 3.88 -24.37 -4.31
C ILE A 73 3.56 -23.05 -3.64
N HIS A 74 4.50 -22.55 -2.85
CA HIS A 74 4.46 -21.21 -2.31
C HIS A 74 5.62 -20.37 -2.87
N VAL A 75 5.29 -19.40 -3.71
CA VAL A 75 6.26 -18.45 -4.26
C VAL A 75 6.32 -17.21 -3.37
N VAL A 76 7.54 -16.82 -2.99
CA VAL A 76 7.81 -15.61 -2.21
C VAL A 76 8.64 -14.67 -3.06
N MET A 77 8.17 -13.45 -3.26
CA MET A 77 8.83 -12.41 -4.05
C MET A 77 8.81 -11.07 -3.33
N GLU A 78 9.75 -10.20 -3.68
CA GLU A 78 9.83 -8.84 -3.15
C GLU A 78 9.03 -7.87 -4.02
N ALA A 79 8.34 -6.90 -3.40
CA ALA A 79 7.64 -5.82 -4.09
C ALA A 79 8.64 -4.81 -4.67
N THR A 80 9.31 -5.17 -5.76
CA THR A 80 10.29 -4.32 -6.44
C THR A 80 9.61 -3.51 -7.54
N GLY A 81 9.24 -2.26 -7.25
CA GLY A 81 8.51 -1.41 -8.19
C GLY A 81 7.24 -2.07 -8.72
N ILE A 82 7.02 -1.99 -10.04
CA ILE A 82 5.87 -2.61 -10.74
C ILE A 82 6.22 -3.97 -11.38
N TYR A 83 7.51 -4.34 -11.40
CA TYR A 83 7.98 -5.47 -12.22
C TYR A 83 7.51 -6.84 -11.73
N HIS A 84 7.13 -6.94 -10.45
CA HIS A 84 6.61 -8.18 -9.85
C HIS A 84 5.14 -8.44 -10.16
N GLU A 85 4.36 -7.41 -10.51
CA GLU A 85 2.89 -7.51 -10.60
C GLU A 85 2.45 -8.53 -11.65
N SER A 86 2.93 -8.43 -12.88
CA SER A 86 2.53 -9.33 -13.96
C SER A 86 2.82 -10.79 -13.65
N LEU A 87 3.98 -11.08 -13.05
CA LEU A 87 4.33 -12.43 -12.63
C LEU A 87 3.44 -12.92 -11.49
N ALA A 88 3.16 -12.07 -10.49
CA ALA A 88 2.29 -12.42 -9.36
C ALA A 88 0.87 -12.80 -9.84
N TYR A 89 0.29 -12.01 -10.76
CA TYR A 89 -1.01 -12.32 -11.38
C TYR A 89 -0.97 -13.63 -12.18
N ALA A 90 0.08 -13.87 -12.98
CA ALA A 90 0.22 -15.09 -13.77
C ALA A 90 0.31 -16.33 -12.86
N LEU A 91 1.17 -16.29 -11.84
CA LEU A 91 1.33 -17.40 -10.89
C LEU A 91 0.04 -17.69 -10.11
N HIS A 92 -0.66 -16.65 -9.67
CA HIS A 92 -1.97 -16.82 -9.04
C HIS A 92 -2.98 -17.45 -10.01
N GLY A 93 -2.97 -17.05 -11.30
CA GLY A 93 -3.80 -17.65 -12.34
C GLY A 93 -3.49 -19.13 -12.62
N PHE A 94 -2.26 -19.57 -12.37
CA PHE A 94 -1.85 -20.99 -12.43
C PHE A 94 -2.22 -21.77 -11.16
N GLY A 95 -2.86 -21.15 -10.15
CA GLY A 95 -3.20 -21.78 -8.87
C GLY A 95 -2.04 -21.88 -7.88
N ILE A 96 -0.93 -21.17 -8.13
CA ILE A 96 0.23 -21.12 -7.24
C ILE A 96 -0.01 -20.08 -6.14
N HIS A 97 0.30 -20.42 -4.90
CA HIS A 97 0.25 -19.48 -3.79
C HIS A 97 1.43 -18.50 -3.88
N VAL A 98 1.13 -17.21 -3.82
CA VAL A 98 2.13 -16.15 -3.94
C VAL A 98 2.12 -15.29 -2.68
N SER A 99 3.30 -14.91 -2.19
CA SER A 99 3.45 -13.85 -1.18
C SER A 99 4.34 -12.74 -1.73
N VAL A 100 3.83 -11.51 -1.73
CA VAL A 100 4.56 -10.31 -2.13
C VAL A 100 4.99 -9.56 -0.88
N ILE A 101 6.29 -9.48 -0.64
CA ILE A 101 6.87 -9.02 0.62
C ILE A 101 7.43 -7.60 0.48
N ASN A 102 7.23 -6.80 1.52
CA ASN A 102 7.85 -5.47 1.58
C ASN A 102 9.38 -5.60 1.67
N PRO A 103 10.14 -4.90 0.81
CA PRO A 103 11.60 -4.91 0.79
C PRO A 103 12.27 -4.67 2.14
N ALA A 104 11.65 -3.88 3.01
CA ALA A 104 12.19 -3.61 4.34
C ALA A 104 12.28 -4.88 5.21
N PHE A 105 11.27 -5.76 5.13
CA PHE A 105 11.25 -7.00 5.92
C PHE A 105 12.26 -8.01 5.42
N VAL A 106 12.39 -8.15 4.09
CA VAL A 106 13.39 -9.04 3.47
C VAL A 106 14.80 -8.59 3.85
N ARG A 107 15.07 -7.28 3.79
CA ARG A 107 16.36 -6.68 4.18
C ARG A 107 16.71 -6.91 5.63
N ASP A 108 15.74 -6.72 6.55
CA ASP A 108 15.98 -6.93 7.97
C ASP A 108 16.19 -8.42 8.30
N PHE A 109 15.47 -9.30 7.62
CA PHE A 109 15.67 -10.76 7.72
C PHE A 109 17.06 -11.18 7.19
N ALA A 110 17.50 -10.64 6.05
CA ALA A 110 18.83 -10.90 5.49
C ALA A 110 19.96 -10.50 6.45
N LYS A 111 19.81 -9.36 7.15
CA LYS A 111 20.76 -8.94 8.20
C LYS A 111 20.81 -9.96 9.33
N GLY A 112 19.66 -10.48 9.78
CA GLY A 112 19.57 -11.52 10.80
C GLY A 112 20.26 -12.83 10.41
N LEU A 113 20.28 -13.13 9.09
CA LEU A 113 21.03 -14.28 8.56
C LEU A 113 22.53 -14.04 8.36
N GLY A 114 23.05 -12.83 8.64
CA GLY A 114 24.45 -12.47 8.42
C GLY A 114 24.84 -12.31 6.96
N VAL A 115 23.88 -12.19 6.04
CA VAL A 115 24.14 -12.02 4.61
C VAL A 115 24.66 -10.60 4.35
N ARG A 116 25.95 -10.47 4.03
CA ARG A 116 26.63 -9.18 3.81
C ARG A 116 26.70 -8.74 2.35
N ASN A 117 26.69 -9.69 1.41
CA ASN A 117 26.88 -9.41 -0.02
C ASN A 117 25.54 -9.58 -0.76
N LYS A 118 25.17 -8.58 -1.56
CA LYS A 118 23.98 -8.60 -2.42
C LYS A 118 24.33 -9.20 -3.79
N THR A 119 23.61 -10.27 -4.20
CA THR A 119 23.62 -10.83 -5.57
C THR A 119 22.25 -11.44 -5.83
N ASP A 120 21.75 -11.38 -7.08
CA ASP A 120 20.42 -11.90 -7.47
C ASP A 120 20.16 -13.33 -6.94
N LYS A 121 21.19 -14.17 -6.96
CA LYS A 121 21.12 -15.55 -6.45
C LYS A 121 20.98 -15.62 -4.93
N LYS A 122 21.54 -14.67 -4.20
CA LYS A 122 21.40 -14.58 -2.73
C LYS A 122 20.09 -13.95 -2.36
N ASP A 123 19.57 -13.02 -3.17
CA ASP A 123 18.31 -12.36 -2.90
C ASP A 123 17.13 -13.34 -3.07
N SER A 124 17.10 -14.17 -4.14
CA SER A 124 16.11 -15.25 -4.28
C SER A 124 16.25 -16.33 -3.20
N PHE A 125 17.46 -16.64 -2.72
CA PHE A 125 17.69 -17.55 -1.59
C PHE A 125 17.12 -16.97 -0.26
N VAL A 126 17.36 -15.69 0.02
CA VAL A 126 16.82 -15.01 1.21
C VAL A 126 15.30 -15.02 1.19
N LEU A 127 14.67 -14.78 0.01
CA LEU A 127 13.22 -14.84 -0.16
C LEU A 127 12.67 -16.25 0.13
N ALA A 128 13.31 -17.30 -0.39
CA ALA A 128 12.91 -18.68 -0.11
C ALA A 128 13.06 -19.02 1.38
N ARG A 129 14.15 -18.60 2.02
CA ARG A 129 14.37 -18.78 3.47
C ARG A 129 13.35 -18.01 4.29
N TYR A 130 13.01 -16.78 3.87
CA TYR A 130 11.96 -15.98 4.49
C TYR A 130 10.61 -16.72 4.42
N GLY A 131 10.25 -17.23 3.25
CA GLY A 131 9.04 -18.02 3.06
C GLY A 131 8.96 -19.25 3.97
N ALA A 132 10.05 -20.00 4.08
CA ALA A 132 10.12 -21.18 4.93
C ALA A 132 10.02 -20.88 6.42
N SER A 133 10.66 -19.77 6.87
CA SER A 133 10.74 -19.42 8.30
C SER A 133 9.56 -18.63 8.82
N VAL A 134 9.03 -17.69 8.02
CA VAL A 134 8.01 -16.71 8.43
C VAL A 134 6.61 -17.12 7.98
N GLN A 135 6.51 -17.94 6.92
CA GLN A 135 5.23 -18.35 6.31
C GLN A 135 4.30 -17.15 6.08
N PRO A 136 4.71 -16.17 5.27
CA PRO A 136 3.96 -14.94 5.09
C PRO A 136 2.59 -15.21 4.46
N ALA A 137 1.62 -14.33 4.77
CA ALA A 137 0.27 -14.42 4.23
C ALA A 137 0.29 -14.39 2.69
N TYR A 138 -0.63 -15.14 2.08
CA TYR A 138 -0.77 -15.16 0.63
C TYR A 138 -1.30 -13.84 0.12
N TRP A 139 -0.70 -13.37 -0.97
CA TRP A 139 -1.17 -12.24 -1.71
C TRP A 139 -2.45 -12.62 -2.48
N GLN A 140 -3.42 -11.73 -2.43
CA GLN A 140 -4.64 -11.85 -3.23
C GLN A 140 -4.63 -10.76 -4.30
N PRO A 141 -5.03 -11.07 -5.55
CA PRO A 141 -5.14 -10.08 -6.60
C PRO A 141 -6.18 -9.02 -6.22
N GLU A 142 -5.81 -7.76 -6.46
CA GLU A 142 -6.78 -6.67 -6.32
C GLU A 142 -7.83 -6.77 -7.44
N PRO A 143 -9.12 -6.44 -7.18
CA PRO A 143 -10.13 -6.33 -8.21
C PRO A 143 -9.70 -5.37 -9.34
N GLN A 144 -10.11 -5.67 -10.58
CA GLN A 144 -9.68 -4.87 -11.73
C GLN A 144 -10.10 -3.41 -11.63
N GLU A 145 -11.31 -3.16 -11.18
CA GLU A 145 -11.87 -1.82 -10.96
C GLU A 145 -11.07 -1.02 -9.91
N VAL A 146 -10.55 -1.68 -8.88
CA VAL A 146 -9.70 -1.04 -7.86
C VAL A 146 -8.32 -0.71 -8.42
N ARG A 147 -7.75 -1.58 -9.25
CA ARG A 147 -6.48 -1.31 -9.94
C ARG A 147 -6.57 -0.11 -10.86
N GLU A 148 -7.64 -0.04 -11.66
CA GLU A 148 -7.89 1.10 -12.55
C GLU A 148 -8.09 2.39 -11.76
N LEU A 149 -8.89 2.36 -10.68
CA LEU A 149 -9.06 3.49 -9.77
C LEU A 149 -7.71 3.99 -9.21
N LYS A 150 -6.84 3.07 -8.77
CA LYS A 150 -5.49 3.41 -8.27
C LYS A 150 -4.60 4.02 -9.35
N ALA A 151 -4.67 3.49 -10.57
CA ALA A 151 -3.91 4.02 -11.71
C ALA A 151 -4.34 5.46 -12.05
N LEU A 152 -5.65 5.73 -12.13
CA LEU A 152 -6.20 7.06 -12.35
C LEU A 152 -5.78 8.04 -11.24
N LEU A 153 -5.90 7.65 -9.97
CA LEU A 153 -5.46 8.46 -8.83
C LEU A 153 -3.95 8.74 -8.84
N SER A 154 -3.15 7.77 -9.26
CA SER A 154 -1.70 7.94 -9.40
C SER A 154 -1.35 8.94 -10.52
N ARG A 155 -2.05 8.84 -11.66
CA ARG A 155 -1.85 9.78 -12.77
C ARG A 155 -2.29 11.20 -12.39
N LEU A 156 -3.44 11.36 -11.71
CA LEU A 156 -3.88 12.66 -11.20
C LEU A 156 -2.84 13.28 -10.26
N ALA A 157 -2.27 12.49 -9.35
CA ALA A 157 -1.24 13.00 -8.45
C ALA A 157 0.04 13.44 -9.18
N ALA A 158 0.42 12.76 -10.26
CA ALA A 158 1.54 13.19 -11.10
C ALA A 158 1.25 14.53 -11.77
N LEU A 159 0.04 14.70 -12.34
CA LEU A 159 -0.37 15.97 -12.95
C LEU A 159 -0.47 17.11 -11.92
N GLU A 160 -0.90 16.84 -10.68
CA GLU A 160 -0.90 17.85 -9.60
C GLU A 160 0.52 18.36 -9.31
N LEU A 161 1.51 17.45 -9.26
CA LEU A 161 2.92 17.81 -9.07
C LEU A 161 3.48 18.60 -10.27
N ASP A 162 3.16 18.18 -11.49
CA ASP A 162 3.62 18.84 -12.70
C ASP A 162 2.99 20.25 -12.81
N LEU A 163 1.70 20.38 -12.51
CA LEU A 163 1.02 21.67 -12.45
C LEU A 163 1.72 22.62 -11.46
N GLN A 164 2.03 22.13 -10.25
CA GLN A 164 2.71 22.96 -9.25
C GLN A 164 4.11 23.39 -9.72
N ARG A 165 4.83 22.49 -10.40
CA ARG A 165 6.15 22.81 -10.97
C ARG A 165 6.04 23.90 -12.05
N GLU A 166 5.07 23.79 -12.96
CA GLU A 166 4.86 24.79 -14.01
C GLU A 166 4.40 26.14 -13.44
N LEU A 167 3.51 26.15 -12.44
CA LEU A 167 3.11 27.38 -11.76
C LEU A 167 4.29 28.07 -11.07
N ASN A 168 5.17 27.33 -10.41
CA ASN A 168 6.37 27.88 -9.81
C ASN A 168 7.37 28.42 -10.87
N ARG A 169 7.43 27.79 -12.06
CA ARG A 169 8.21 28.30 -13.20
C ARG A 169 7.64 29.59 -13.75
N LEU A 170 6.30 29.66 -13.88
CA LEU A 170 5.60 30.84 -14.36
C LEU A 170 5.85 32.04 -13.43
N GLU A 171 5.73 31.83 -12.12
CA GLU A 171 6.02 32.85 -11.12
C GLU A 171 7.45 33.39 -11.24
N LYS A 172 8.44 32.48 -11.31
CA LYS A 172 9.85 32.85 -11.48
C LYS A 172 10.09 33.60 -12.79
N ALA A 173 9.53 33.13 -13.91
CA ALA A 173 9.68 33.77 -15.22
C ALA A 173 9.08 35.18 -15.24
N SER A 174 7.94 35.39 -14.56
CA SER A 174 7.31 36.70 -14.42
C SER A 174 8.16 37.67 -13.59
N ILE A 175 8.72 37.20 -12.46
CA ILE A 175 9.57 38.02 -11.59
C ILE A 175 10.89 38.37 -12.29
N SER A 176 11.51 37.44 -13.01
CA SER A 176 12.76 37.64 -13.73
C SER A 176 12.61 38.39 -15.07
N GLN A 177 11.39 38.79 -15.42
CA GLN A 177 11.05 39.43 -16.69
C GLN A 177 11.57 38.63 -17.92
N ALA A 178 11.33 37.31 -17.89
CA ALA A 178 11.68 36.42 -18.99
C ALA A 178 10.95 36.86 -20.28
N SER A 179 11.47 36.45 -21.44
CA SER A 179 10.86 36.78 -22.73
C SER A 179 9.40 36.29 -22.81
N SER A 180 8.58 37.03 -23.57
CA SER A 180 7.15 36.69 -23.78
C SER A 180 6.95 35.26 -24.30
N VAL A 181 7.84 34.80 -25.17
CA VAL A 181 7.81 33.43 -25.72
C VAL A 181 7.95 32.38 -24.62
N VAL A 182 8.81 32.60 -23.62
CA VAL A 182 8.98 31.66 -22.49
C VAL A 182 7.75 31.68 -21.60
N ILE A 183 7.21 32.86 -21.27
CA ILE A 183 6.00 32.99 -20.45
C ILE A 183 4.79 32.33 -21.13
N GLU A 184 4.62 32.55 -22.45
CA GLU A 184 3.57 31.94 -23.24
C GLU A 184 3.68 30.42 -23.25
N SER A 185 4.88 29.86 -23.49
CA SER A 185 5.12 28.42 -23.47
C SER A 185 4.73 27.78 -22.14
N ILE A 186 5.14 28.39 -21.00
CA ILE A 186 4.78 27.88 -19.67
C ILE A 186 3.26 27.98 -19.43
N THR A 187 2.65 29.08 -19.86
CA THR A 187 1.21 29.31 -19.70
C THR A 187 0.40 28.27 -20.47
N LEU A 188 0.79 27.95 -21.71
CA LEU A 188 0.17 26.90 -22.50
C LEU A 188 0.27 25.53 -21.81
N MET A 189 1.44 25.20 -21.26
CA MET A 189 1.62 23.93 -20.52
C MET A 189 0.74 23.89 -19.26
N VAL A 190 0.63 24.96 -18.50
CA VAL A 190 -0.27 25.07 -17.34
C VAL A 190 -1.73 24.82 -17.77
N GLN A 191 -2.17 25.38 -18.88
CA GLN A 191 -3.52 25.18 -19.39
C GLN A 191 -3.76 23.75 -19.81
N GLN A 192 -2.85 23.13 -20.55
CA GLN A 192 -2.94 21.74 -20.97
C GLN A 192 -3.02 20.78 -19.77
N ILE A 193 -2.16 20.98 -18.76
CA ILE A 193 -2.19 20.14 -17.55
C ILE A 193 -3.53 20.31 -16.80
N LYS A 194 -4.07 21.51 -16.69
CA LYS A 194 -5.37 21.75 -16.06
C LYS A 194 -6.50 21.05 -16.82
N THR A 195 -6.53 21.13 -18.14
CA THR A 195 -7.54 20.47 -18.97
C THR A 195 -7.46 18.95 -18.83
N GLU A 196 -6.25 18.38 -18.89
CA GLU A 196 -6.07 16.94 -18.76
C GLU A 196 -6.41 16.44 -17.34
N LYS A 197 -6.09 17.24 -16.30
CA LYS A 197 -6.46 16.95 -14.93
C LYS A 197 -7.99 16.86 -14.78
N GLN A 198 -8.74 17.83 -15.32
CA GLN A 198 -10.20 17.82 -15.28
C GLN A 198 -10.75 16.59 -16.01
N ARG A 199 -10.27 16.30 -17.22
CA ARG A 199 -10.67 15.11 -17.99
C ARG A 199 -10.49 13.81 -17.19
N LEU A 200 -9.37 13.67 -16.48
CA LEU A 200 -9.12 12.49 -15.65
C LEU A 200 -9.98 12.46 -14.39
N GLU A 201 -10.30 13.60 -13.78
CA GLU A 201 -11.23 13.69 -12.66
C GLU A 201 -12.62 13.21 -13.07
N ASP A 202 -13.12 13.65 -14.24
CA ASP A 202 -14.39 13.22 -14.81
C ASP A 202 -14.36 11.71 -15.13
N THR A 203 -13.29 11.24 -15.78
CA THR A 203 -13.09 9.80 -16.07
C THR A 203 -13.10 8.95 -14.80
N LEU A 204 -12.50 9.45 -13.73
CA LEU A 204 -12.43 8.76 -12.44
C LEU A 204 -13.80 8.70 -11.77
N ASP A 205 -14.58 9.77 -11.85
CA ASP A 205 -15.95 9.78 -11.32
C ASP A 205 -16.87 8.84 -12.12
N ASP A 206 -16.77 8.85 -13.46
CA ASP A 206 -17.46 7.91 -14.34
C ASP A 206 -17.07 6.46 -14.05
N HIS A 207 -15.78 6.21 -13.77
CA HIS A 207 -15.30 4.89 -13.39
C HIS A 207 -15.95 4.41 -12.08
N ILE A 208 -15.99 5.25 -11.06
CA ILE A 208 -16.64 4.92 -9.79
C ILE A 208 -18.15 4.71 -10.01
N ASP A 209 -18.80 5.55 -10.81
CA ASP A 209 -20.25 5.48 -11.02
C ASP A 209 -20.71 4.25 -11.81
N ARG A 210 -19.85 3.70 -12.67
CA ARG A 210 -20.10 2.46 -13.40
C ARG A 210 -19.98 1.19 -12.56
N HIS A 211 -19.32 1.27 -11.38
CA HIS A 211 -19.15 0.13 -10.49
C HIS A 211 -20.05 0.28 -9.24
N PRO A 212 -21.16 -0.46 -9.14
CA PRO A 212 -22.18 -0.26 -8.11
C PRO A 212 -21.62 -0.27 -6.68
N ASP A 213 -20.66 -1.16 -6.39
CA ASP A 213 -20.06 -1.26 -5.06
C ASP A 213 -19.20 -0.03 -4.75
N LEU A 214 -18.37 0.44 -5.68
CA LEU A 214 -17.58 1.66 -5.51
C LEU A 214 -18.48 2.89 -5.35
N LYS A 215 -19.55 2.99 -6.14
CA LYS A 215 -20.52 4.10 -6.07
C LYS A 215 -21.21 4.14 -4.71
N ARG A 216 -21.73 3.00 -4.26
CA ARG A 216 -22.36 2.87 -2.94
C ARG A 216 -21.40 3.27 -1.83
N ASP A 217 -20.21 2.72 -1.84
CA ASP A 217 -19.22 2.95 -0.80
C ASP A 217 -18.70 4.39 -0.81
N ARG A 218 -18.59 5.03 -1.98
CA ARG A 218 -18.30 6.47 -2.09
C ARG A 218 -19.38 7.31 -1.40
N LYS A 219 -20.68 7.00 -1.63
CA LYS A 219 -21.79 7.70 -0.98
C LYS A 219 -21.69 7.58 0.55
N ILE A 220 -21.40 6.38 1.05
CA ILE A 220 -21.20 6.13 2.47
C ILE A 220 -20.03 6.94 3.03
N LEU A 221 -18.89 7.00 2.33
CA LEU A 221 -17.73 7.78 2.77
C LEU A 221 -18.01 9.28 2.79
N LEU A 222 -18.77 9.80 1.82
CA LEU A 222 -19.14 11.22 1.74
C LEU A 222 -20.10 11.64 2.86
N SER A 223 -20.78 10.71 3.54
CA SER A 223 -21.60 11.02 4.72
C SER A 223 -20.77 11.41 5.94
N ILE A 224 -19.45 11.15 5.94
CA ILE A 224 -18.55 11.48 7.06
C ILE A 224 -18.18 12.97 6.99
N PRO A 225 -18.48 13.79 8.00
CA PRO A 225 -18.06 15.19 8.03
C PRO A 225 -16.54 15.34 7.89
N ALA A 226 -16.12 16.20 6.96
CA ALA A 226 -14.73 16.44 6.54
C ALA A 226 -14.15 15.43 5.51
N ILE A 227 -14.93 14.46 5.04
CA ILE A 227 -14.57 13.63 3.90
C ILE A 227 -15.23 14.21 2.65
N GLY A 228 -14.43 14.85 1.79
CA GLY A 228 -14.87 15.33 0.47
C GLY A 228 -14.48 14.38 -0.67
N ASN A 229 -14.76 14.77 -1.92
CA ASN A 229 -14.52 13.97 -3.12
C ASN A 229 -13.09 13.45 -3.22
N VAL A 230 -12.09 14.29 -2.94
CA VAL A 230 -10.68 13.93 -3.05
C VAL A 230 -10.31 12.80 -2.09
N LEU A 231 -10.72 12.92 -0.82
CA LEU A 231 -10.35 11.92 0.18
C LEU A 231 -11.22 10.66 0.08
N SER A 232 -12.50 10.77 -0.31
CA SER A 232 -13.36 9.59 -0.54
C SER A 232 -12.79 8.68 -1.62
N ARG A 233 -12.30 9.23 -2.74
CA ARG A 233 -11.65 8.48 -3.83
C ARG A 233 -10.40 7.74 -3.34
N GLU A 234 -9.54 8.40 -2.54
CA GLU A 234 -8.35 7.78 -1.95
C GLU A 234 -8.71 6.69 -0.93
N MET A 235 -9.75 6.89 -0.13
CA MET A 235 -10.21 5.89 0.84
C MET A 235 -10.86 4.68 0.17
N LEU A 236 -11.62 4.86 -0.93
CA LEU A 236 -12.10 3.76 -1.76
C LEU A 236 -10.94 2.91 -2.26
N ALA A 237 -9.99 3.53 -2.95
CA ALA A 237 -8.83 2.82 -3.48
C ALA A 237 -8.02 2.09 -2.39
N LEU A 238 -7.87 2.72 -1.22
CA LEU A 238 -7.16 2.12 -0.08
C LEU A 238 -7.91 0.92 0.50
N LEU A 239 -9.20 1.09 0.83
CA LEU A 239 -9.96 0.11 1.59
C LEU A 239 -10.41 -1.08 0.75
N HIS A 240 -10.55 -0.91 -0.57
CA HIS A 240 -10.82 -2.00 -1.51
C HIS A 240 -9.56 -2.72 -2.02
N SER A 241 -8.36 -2.15 -1.80
CA SER A 241 -7.11 -2.77 -2.26
C SER A 241 -6.69 -4.00 -1.46
N ARG A 242 -7.25 -4.19 -0.26
CA ARG A 242 -6.87 -5.27 0.66
C ARG A 242 -8.02 -5.62 1.60
N ASP A 243 -8.09 -6.88 1.97
CA ASP A 243 -8.99 -7.35 3.02
C ASP A 243 -8.41 -7.01 4.41
N PHE A 244 -8.70 -5.79 4.89
CA PHE A 244 -8.37 -5.40 6.26
C PHE A 244 -9.33 -6.05 7.25
N LYS A 245 -8.81 -6.81 8.20
CA LYS A 245 -9.64 -7.48 9.22
C LYS A 245 -10.21 -6.52 10.26
N TYR A 246 -9.48 -5.44 10.58
CA TYR A 246 -9.90 -4.42 11.55
C TYR A 246 -9.31 -3.04 11.23
N ALA A 247 -9.97 -2.00 11.68
CA ALA A 247 -9.64 -0.59 11.41
C ALA A 247 -8.18 -0.19 11.73
N GLY A 248 -7.59 -0.85 12.73
CA GLY A 248 -6.20 -0.63 13.12
C GLY A 248 -5.20 -1.01 12.03
N GLN A 249 -5.49 -2.05 11.23
CA GLN A 249 -4.64 -2.46 10.11
C GLN A 249 -4.65 -1.42 8.99
N ALA A 250 -5.82 -0.88 8.64
CA ALA A 250 -5.93 0.20 7.65
C ALA A 250 -5.13 1.44 8.08
N ALA A 251 -5.25 1.84 9.35
CA ALA A 251 -4.49 2.96 9.91
C ALA A 251 -2.98 2.69 9.94
N ALA A 252 -2.56 1.46 10.24
CA ALA A 252 -1.16 1.04 10.22
C ALA A 252 -0.59 1.06 8.79
N PHE A 253 -1.37 0.61 7.82
CA PHE A 253 -0.99 0.62 6.41
C PHE A 253 -0.70 2.03 5.88
N VAL A 254 -1.46 3.03 6.34
CA VAL A 254 -1.21 4.46 6.03
C VAL A 254 -0.05 5.05 6.85
N GLY A 255 0.46 4.31 7.84
CA GLY A 255 1.55 4.75 8.70
C GLY A 255 1.11 5.69 9.82
N LEU A 256 -0.15 5.58 10.26
CA LEU A 256 -0.76 6.40 11.34
C LEU A 256 -0.76 5.67 12.68
N VAL A 257 0.25 4.86 12.95
CA VAL A 257 0.46 4.22 14.25
C VAL A 257 1.66 4.84 14.98
N PRO A 258 1.58 4.98 16.30
CA PRO A 258 2.73 5.44 17.07
C PRO A 258 3.84 4.39 17.03
N ARG A 259 5.06 4.84 16.79
CA ARG A 259 6.28 4.05 16.94
C ARG A 259 6.97 4.47 18.24
N GLN A 260 6.99 3.58 19.19
CA GLN A 260 7.75 3.75 20.43
C GLN A 260 9.20 3.30 20.22
N ARG A 261 10.13 4.05 20.78
CA ARG A 261 11.54 3.68 20.87
C ARG A 261 11.92 3.77 22.35
N GLU A 262 11.81 2.66 23.03
CA GLU A 262 12.16 2.53 24.44
C GLU A 262 13.15 1.38 24.59
N SER A 263 14.24 1.60 25.32
CA SER A 263 15.18 0.55 25.69
C SER A 263 15.76 0.86 27.07
N GLY A 264 15.53 -0.01 28.05
CA GLY A 264 16.01 0.13 29.40
C GLY A 264 15.55 1.44 30.06
N THR A 265 16.48 2.27 30.46
CA THR A 265 16.21 3.58 31.10
C THR A 265 15.88 4.69 30.11
N LEU A 266 16.04 4.45 28.81
CA LEU A 266 15.84 5.46 27.75
C LEU A 266 14.36 5.52 27.38
N LYS A 267 13.64 6.53 27.89
CA LYS A 267 12.28 6.87 27.44
C LYS A 267 12.37 7.67 26.13
N GLY A 268 12.33 6.96 25.00
CA GLY A 268 12.43 7.56 23.67
C GLY A 268 11.17 8.34 23.26
N ARG A 269 11.32 9.26 22.31
CA ARG A 269 10.21 10.06 21.76
C ARG A 269 9.31 9.18 20.88
N THR A 270 8.02 9.12 21.20
CA THR A 270 7.02 8.48 20.35
C THR A 270 6.75 9.32 19.09
N THR A 271 6.89 8.73 17.92
CA THR A 271 6.63 9.36 16.62
C THR A 271 5.66 8.53 15.81
N LEU A 272 5.05 9.10 14.75
CA LEU A 272 4.29 8.31 13.80
C LEU A 272 5.22 7.42 12.96
N CYS A 273 4.79 6.19 12.69
CA CYS A 273 5.56 5.19 11.93
C CYS A 273 5.89 5.67 10.51
N LYS A 274 4.96 6.35 9.84
CA LYS A 274 5.08 6.90 8.47
C LYS A 274 5.39 5.86 7.37
N ASN A 275 5.24 4.57 7.65
CA ASN A 275 5.47 3.48 6.70
C ASN A 275 4.31 3.32 5.73
N GLY A 276 3.96 4.31 4.97
CA GLY A 276 2.85 4.28 4.03
C GLY A 276 2.86 5.49 3.11
N SER A 277 1.83 5.65 2.29
CA SER A 277 1.73 6.75 1.34
C SER A 277 1.75 8.12 2.04
N SER A 278 2.78 8.93 1.77
CA SER A 278 2.85 10.33 2.22
C SER A 278 1.73 11.18 1.62
N ARG A 279 1.33 10.90 0.39
CA ARG A 279 0.24 11.56 -0.33
C ARG A 279 -1.10 11.39 0.40
N ILE A 280 -1.46 10.17 0.77
CA ILE A 280 -2.69 9.90 1.53
C ILE A 280 -2.64 10.58 2.90
N ARG A 281 -1.49 10.54 3.59
CA ARG A 281 -1.34 11.23 4.88
C ARG A 281 -1.50 12.74 4.77
N ALA A 282 -1.00 13.37 3.70
CA ALA A 282 -1.19 14.82 3.47
C ALA A 282 -2.67 15.17 3.29
N LYS A 283 -3.43 14.39 2.49
CA LYS A 283 -4.88 14.57 2.32
C LYS A 283 -5.64 14.34 3.63
N LEU A 284 -5.28 13.30 4.38
CA LEU A 284 -5.84 13.03 5.71
C LEU A 284 -5.53 14.14 6.74
N TYR A 285 -4.35 14.76 6.67
CA TYR A 285 -3.99 15.87 7.53
C TYR A 285 -4.93 17.08 7.32
N MET A 286 -5.15 17.45 6.05
CA MET A 286 -6.09 18.55 5.74
C MET A 286 -7.51 18.22 6.17
N ALA A 287 -7.99 17.00 5.91
CA ALA A 287 -9.29 16.56 6.35
C ALA A 287 -9.41 16.53 7.90
N ALA A 288 -8.35 16.11 8.60
CA ALA A 288 -8.35 16.10 10.06
C ALA A 288 -8.46 17.50 10.66
N ILE A 289 -7.83 18.53 10.07
CA ILE A 289 -8.01 19.92 10.49
C ILE A 289 -9.49 20.34 10.40
N VAL A 290 -10.15 20.02 9.28
CA VAL A 290 -11.58 20.29 9.08
C VAL A 290 -12.42 19.49 10.08
N ALA A 291 -12.11 18.21 10.25
CA ALA A 291 -12.83 17.29 11.15
C ALA A 291 -12.78 17.73 12.63
N THR A 292 -11.69 18.34 13.09
CA THR A 292 -11.64 18.88 14.47
C THR A 292 -12.67 19.98 14.75
N ARG A 293 -13.27 20.55 13.70
CA ARG A 293 -14.33 21.57 13.80
C ARG A 293 -15.72 20.99 13.53
N HIS A 294 -15.84 20.13 12.52
CA HIS A 294 -17.11 19.72 11.93
C HIS A 294 -17.52 18.26 12.20
N ASN A 295 -16.60 17.40 12.64
CA ASN A 295 -16.94 16.02 12.99
C ASN A 295 -17.02 15.88 14.53
N PRO A 296 -18.19 15.57 15.12
CA PRO A 296 -18.38 15.54 16.57
C PRO A 296 -17.42 14.58 17.29
N ASP A 297 -17.26 13.37 16.77
CA ASP A 297 -16.40 12.35 17.39
C ASP A 297 -14.92 12.74 17.38
N ILE A 298 -14.47 13.35 16.30
CA ILE A 298 -13.08 13.81 16.15
C ILE A 298 -12.84 15.07 16.96
N LYS A 299 -13.79 15.99 16.99
CA LYS A 299 -13.73 17.21 17.79
C LYS A 299 -13.57 16.88 19.27
N ALA A 300 -14.41 15.99 19.79
CA ALA A 300 -14.35 15.57 21.19
C ALA A 300 -13.03 14.84 21.52
N GLN A 301 -12.57 13.94 20.64
CA GLN A 301 -11.26 13.28 20.80
C GLN A 301 -10.12 14.30 20.82
N TYR A 302 -10.13 15.26 19.88
CA TYR A 302 -9.10 16.29 19.77
C TYR A 302 -9.04 17.16 21.02
N GLN A 303 -10.18 17.65 21.50
CA GLN A 303 -10.28 18.46 22.72
C GLN A 303 -9.81 17.69 23.96
N ARG A 304 -10.23 16.44 24.12
CA ARG A 304 -9.79 15.55 25.22
C ARG A 304 -8.28 15.38 25.22
N LEU A 305 -7.66 15.22 24.05
CA LEU A 305 -6.20 15.04 23.96
C LEU A 305 -5.45 16.32 24.30
N LEU A 306 -5.97 17.49 23.90
CA LEU A 306 -5.39 18.78 24.29
C LEU A 306 -5.50 19.01 25.81
N ALA A 307 -6.66 18.72 26.41
CA ALA A 307 -6.86 18.79 27.84
C ALA A 307 -5.93 17.83 28.62
N ALA A 308 -5.58 16.67 28.04
CA ALA A 308 -4.60 15.74 28.58
C ALA A 308 -3.13 16.15 28.29
N GLY A 309 -2.87 17.40 27.90
CA GLY A 309 -1.52 17.95 27.69
C GLY A 309 -0.83 17.50 26.40
N LYS A 310 -1.51 16.89 25.44
CA LYS A 310 -0.92 16.53 24.14
C LYS A 310 -0.77 17.77 23.25
N THR A 311 0.30 17.80 22.45
CA THR A 311 0.49 18.89 21.50
C THR A 311 -0.56 18.84 20.38
N LYS A 312 -0.85 19.99 19.74
CA LYS A 312 -1.78 20.09 18.60
C LYS A 312 -1.43 19.07 17.49
N MET A 313 -0.16 18.88 17.19
CA MET A 313 0.28 17.92 16.16
C MET A 313 0.04 16.45 16.56
N GLN A 314 0.21 16.12 17.86
CA GLN A 314 -0.10 14.78 18.35
C GLN A 314 -1.60 14.51 18.30
N ALA A 315 -2.42 15.48 18.69
CA ALA A 315 -3.87 15.39 18.63
C ALA A 315 -4.37 15.29 17.17
N LEU A 316 -3.78 16.04 16.22
CA LEU A 316 -4.08 15.91 14.78
C LEU A 316 -3.67 14.55 14.23
N GLY A 317 -2.53 14.01 14.61
CA GLY A 317 -2.13 12.65 14.24
C GLY A 317 -3.14 11.59 14.71
N ALA A 318 -3.68 11.74 15.91
CA ALA A 318 -4.76 10.89 16.43
C ALA A 318 -6.08 11.08 15.65
N ALA A 319 -6.42 12.32 15.29
CA ALA A 319 -7.58 12.64 14.45
C ALA A 319 -7.49 12.00 13.06
N MET A 320 -6.32 12.07 12.40
CA MET A 320 -6.07 11.37 11.12
C MET A 320 -6.32 9.86 11.24
N ARG A 321 -5.80 9.24 12.30
CA ARG A 321 -5.99 7.81 12.57
C ARG A 321 -7.48 7.49 12.78
N LYS A 322 -8.20 8.31 13.55
CA LYS A 322 -9.63 8.13 13.82
C LYS A 322 -10.45 8.26 12.54
N LEU A 323 -10.11 9.21 11.63
CA LEU A 323 -10.76 9.34 10.31
C LEU A 323 -10.66 8.05 9.50
N VAL A 324 -9.45 7.46 9.39
CA VAL A 324 -9.29 6.16 8.68
C VAL A 324 -10.12 5.07 9.33
N GLN A 325 -10.16 5.03 10.67
CA GLN A 325 -10.95 4.04 11.40
C GLN A 325 -12.46 4.23 11.18
N ILE A 326 -12.95 5.47 11.11
CA ILE A 326 -14.35 5.77 10.79
C ILE A 326 -14.66 5.33 9.36
N CYS A 327 -13.81 5.69 8.37
CA CYS A 327 -13.99 5.25 6.98
C CYS A 327 -14.08 3.72 6.87
N PHE A 328 -13.18 3.00 7.52
CA PHE A 328 -13.25 1.54 7.58
C PHE A 328 -14.55 1.03 8.23
N GLY A 329 -14.95 1.64 9.35
CA GLY A 329 -16.14 1.24 10.10
C GLY A 329 -17.43 1.38 9.28
N VAL A 330 -17.64 2.53 8.64
CA VAL A 330 -18.86 2.76 7.83
C VAL A 330 -18.92 1.83 6.62
N LEU A 331 -17.80 1.53 5.96
CA LEU A 331 -17.76 0.59 4.85
C LEU A 331 -17.97 -0.86 5.34
N LYS A 332 -17.34 -1.25 6.44
CA LYS A 332 -17.53 -2.59 7.02
C LYS A 332 -18.97 -2.87 7.40
N HIS A 333 -19.68 -1.87 7.93
CA HIS A 333 -21.08 -1.99 8.35
C HIS A 333 -22.07 -1.58 7.26
N GLN A 334 -21.60 -1.14 6.09
CA GLN A 334 -22.40 -0.66 4.97
C GLN A 334 -23.47 0.36 5.40
N SER A 335 -23.10 1.29 6.26
CA SER A 335 -24.00 2.29 6.84
C SER A 335 -23.39 3.69 6.78
N GLU A 336 -24.25 4.70 6.57
CA GLU A 336 -23.83 6.10 6.65
C GLU A 336 -23.32 6.45 8.05
N TYR A 337 -22.43 7.44 8.11
CA TYR A 337 -21.84 7.91 9.36
C TYR A 337 -22.92 8.39 10.34
N ARG A 338 -22.81 7.90 11.56
CA ARG A 338 -23.58 8.42 12.71
C ARG A 338 -22.60 8.70 13.84
N SER A 339 -22.69 9.90 14.43
CA SER A 339 -21.89 10.24 15.61
C SER A 339 -22.18 9.27 16.75
N GLN A 340 -21.12 8.82 17.42
CA GLN A 340 -21.24 7.99 18.63
C GLN A 340 -21.43 8.83 19.89
N ILE A 341 -21.28 10.16 19.75
CA ILE A 341 -21.51 11.11 20.84
C ILE A 341 -22.97 11.56 20.76
N THR A 342 -23.77 11.12 21.73
CA THR A 342 -25.09 11.68 21.95
C THR A 342 -24.92 13.12 22.44
N VAL A 343 -25.44 14.09 21.71
CA VAL A 343 -25.48 15.51 22.11
C VAL A 343 -26.49 15.68 23.20
#